data_0935e57a860ec7bf05d7fb6f5c0826f0
#
_entry.id   0935e57a860ec7bf05d7fb6f5c0826f0
#
_cell.length_a   1.000
_cell.length_b   1.000
_cell.length_c   1.000
_cell.angle_alpha   90.00
_cell.angle_beta   90.00
_cell.angle_gamma   90.00
#
_symmetry.space_group_name_H-M   'P 1'
#
loop_
_entity.id
_entity.type
_entity.pdbx_description
1 polymer ?
#
loop_
_entity_poly.entity_id
_entity_poly.type
_entity_poly.pdbx_seq_one_letter_code
_entity_poly.pdbx_strand_id
1 'polypeptide(L)'
;MLIMSSIKIAIFASGSGTNAENIIKYFGDKSLCEVSLVLCNKKDAYVTERARQLNIPSVIFTKSQLEDSTYVDELLSEKGVEYIILAGFLLKIPERLLNKYHKRIINIHPALLPKYGGKGMHGMHVHEAIIAAGEKESGITVHVIDADYDKGETIFQAKCTIENGDTPDTLASKIHELEQRFFPEAIKNYILKTR
;
A
#
# COMPACT_ATOMS: atom_id res chain seq x y z
N MET A 1 -20.47 18.02 21.39
CA MET A 1 -19.52 17.79 20.28
C MET A 1 -19.22 16.31 20.29
N LEU A 2 -19.82 15.53 19.38
CA LEU A 2 -19.53 14.10 19.24
C LEU A 2 -18.05 13.98 18.81
N ILE A 3 -17.21 13.44 19.68
CA ILE A 3 -15.85 13.05 19.30
C ILE A 3 -16.01 11.89 18.33
N MET A 4 -15.93 12.18 17.03
CA MET A 4 -15.91 11.10 16.04
C MET A 4 -14.61 10.31 16.26
N SER A 5 -14.73 9.03 16.56
CA SER A 5 -13.57 8.14 16.68
C SER A 5 -12.76 8.15 15.38
N SER A 6 -11.44 8.19 15.49
CA SER A 6 -10.55 8.06 14.33
C SER A 6 -10.77 6.71 13.63
N ILE A 7 -10.70 6.72 12.31
CA ILE A 7 -10.79 5.49 11.50
C ILE A 7 -9.50 4.71 11.66
N LYS A 8 -9.59 3.45 12.08
CA LYS A 8 -8.43 2.61 12.28
C LYS A 8 -7.99 1.94 10.98
N ILE A 9 -6.74 2.15 10.62
CA ILE A 9 -6.13 1.55 9.43
C ILE A 9 -4.99 0.61 9.81
N ALA A 10 -4.85 -0.49 9.07
CA ALA A 10 -3.69 -1.36 9.14
C ALA A 10 -2.87 -1.24 7.85
N ILE A 11 -1.55 -1.28 7.96
CA ILE A 11 -0.63 -1.25 6.82
C ILE A 11 -0.01 -2.63 6.65
N PHE A 12 -0.07 -3.19 5.45
CA PHE A 12 0.63 -4.42 5.07
C PHE A 12 1.84 -4.05 4.22
N ALA A 13 3.01 -4.58 4.57
CA ALA A 13 4.26 -4.34 3.83
C ALA A 13 5.16 -5.56 3.84
N SER A 14 6.03 -5.71 2.83
CA SER A 14 6.96 -6.82 2.69
C SER A 14 8.43 -6.39 2.62
N GLY A 15 8.74 -5.10 2.75
CA GLY A 15 10.08 -4.57 2.47
C GLY A 15 10.54 -3.45 3.39
N SER A 16 11.16 -2.42 2.79
CA SER A 16 11.78 -1.31 3.53
C SER A 16 10.79 -0.49 4.36
N GLY A 17 9.53 -0.38 3.92
CA GLY A 17 8.49 0.33 4.65
C GLY A 17 8.52 1.85 4.56
N THR A 18 9.15 2.42 3.53
CA THR A 18 9.19 3.88 3.33
C THR A 18 7.80 4.48 3.16
N ASN A 19 6.92 3.82 2.41
CA ASN A 19 5.52 4.23 2.29
C ASN A 19 4.75 4.06 3.60
N ALA A 20 5.01 2.97 4.34
CA ALA A 20 4.40 2.78 5.65
C ALA A 20 4.78 3.91 6.63
N GLU A 21 6.07 4.24 6.71
CA GLU A 21 6.57 5.35 7.51
C GLU A 21 5.90 6.68 7.13
N ASN A 22 5.79 6.96 5.83
CA ASN A 22 5.18 8.18 5.33
C ASN A 22 3.69 8.26 5.71
N ILE A 23 2.94 7.16 5.56
CA ILE A 23 1.53 7.09 5.96
C ILE A 23 1.37 7.31 7.47
N ILE A 24 2.20 6.64 8.29
CA ILE A 24 2.18 6.81 9.75
C ILE A 24 2.42 8.27 10.13
N LYS A 25 3.46 8.90 9.58
CA LYS A 25 3.77 10.32 9.84
C LYS A 25 2.65 11.25 9.37
N TYR A 26 2.07 10.97 8.20
CA TYR A 26 0.99 11.79 7.63
C TYR A 26 -0.26 11.79 8.52
N PHE A 27 -0.63 10.68 9.11
CA PHE A 27 -1.82 10.56 9.97
C PHE A 27 -1.54 10.76 11.46
N GLY A 28 -0.28 10.80 11.89
CA GLY A 28 0.12 10.88 13.30
C GLY A 28 -0.53 12.01 14.09
N ASP A 29 -0.64 13.21 13.49
CA ASP A 29 -1.23 14.39 14.12
C ASP A 29 -2.66 14.69 13.62
N LYS A 30 -3.30 13.75 12.91
CA LYS A 30 -4.60 13.98 12.27
C LYS A 30 -5.66 13.06 12.85
N SER A 31 -6.76 13.67 13.27
CA SER A 31 -7.89 12.99 13.91
C SER A 31 -8.70 12.08 12.96
N LEU A 32 -8.48 12.12 11.64
CA LEU A 32 -9.27 11.33 10.68
C LEU A 32 -8.97 9.85 10.76
N CYS A 33 -7.68 9.48 10.66
CA CYS A 33 -7.23 8.08 10.64
C CYS A 33 -6.15 7.87 11.70
N GLU A 34 -6.12 6.66 12.24
CA GLU A 34 -5.09 6.14 13.15
C GLU A 34 -4.50 4.86 12.55
N VAL A 35 -3.17 4.83 12.39
CA VAL A 35 -2.49 3.58 12.04
C VAL A 35 -2.38 2.74 13.29
N SER A 36 -3.22 1.72 13.40
CA SER A 36 -3.32 0.88 14.59
C SER A 36 -2.39 -0.33 14.56
N LEU A 37 -1.92 -0.74 13.37
CA LEU A 37 -1.12 -1.94 13.19
C LEU A 37 -0.34 -1.92 11.88
N VAL A 38 0.91 -2.40 11.93
CA VAL A 38 1.70 -2.78 10.75
C VAL A 38 1.83 -4.29 10.70
N LEU A 39 1.49 -4.89 9.56
CA LEU A 39 1.55 -6.31 9.30
C LEU A 39 2.63 -6.62 8.25
N CYS A 40 3.56 -7.53 8.57
CA CYS A 40 4.68 -7.89 7.70
C CYS A 40 4.80 -9.40 7.55
N ASN A 41 5.06 -9.88 6.33
CA ASN A 41 5.24 -11.30 6.05
C ASN A 41 6.73 -11.73 5.94
N LYS A 42 7.67 -10.82 6.25
CA LYS A 42 9.11 -11.09 6.19
C LYS A 42 9.78 -10.67 7.50
N LYS A 43 10.52 -11.59 8.13
CA LYS A 43 11.18 -11.37 9.43
C LYS A 43 12.19 -10.21 9.41
N ASP A 44 12.95 -10.10 8.31
CA ASP A 44 14.06 -9.15 8.18
C ASP A 44 13.65 -7.86 7.46
N ALA A 45 12.35 -7.63 7.26
CA ALA A 45 11.87 -6.42 6.61
C ALA A 45 12.00 -5.21 7.53
N TYR A 46 12.65 -4.15 7.05
CA TYR A 46 12.95 -2.95 7.83
C TYR A 46 11.69 -2.17 8.26
N VAL A 47 10.54 -2.46 7.65
CA VAL A 47 9.25 -1.84 8.04
C VAL A 47 8.92 -2.04 9.52
N THR A 48 9.30 -3.16 10.11
CA THR A 48 9.05 -3.44 11.55
C THR A 48 9.86 -2.50 12.44
N GLU A 49 11.11 -2.21 12.08
CA GLU A 49 11.94 -1.25 12.78
C GLU A 49 11.39 0.18 12.66
N ARG A 50 10.92 0.58 11.45
CA ARG A 50 10.26 1.87 11.27
C ARG A 50 9.00 2.00 12.12
N ALA A 51 8.17 0.96 12.16
CA ALA A 51 6.97 0.94 13.00
C ALA A 51 7.34 1.10 14.49
N ARG A 52 8.35 0.37 14.96
CA ARG A 52 8.86 0.48 16.34
C ARG A 52 9.33 1.90 16.68
N GLN A 53 10.10 2.54 15.79
CA GLN A 53 10.58 3.92 15.98
C GLN A 53 9.44 4.94 16.03
N LEU A 54 8.33 4.65 15.39
CA LEU A 54 7.12 5.49 15.36
C LEU A 54 6.07 5.07 16.39
N ASN A 55 6.41 4.14 17.30
CA ASN A 55 5.53 3.61 18.33
C ASN A 55 4.23 2.97 17.79
N ILE A 56 4.28 2.40 16.59
CA ILE A 56 3.17 1.64 16.00
C ILE A 56 3.40 0.14 16.24
N PRO A 57 2.42 -0.59 16.79
CA PRO A 57 2.49 -2.03 16.92
C PRO A 57 2.75 -2.69 15.56
N SER A 58 3.64 -3.69 15.53
CA SER A 58 3.88 -4.47 14.32
C SER A 58 3.84 -5.96 14.62
N VAL A 59 3.29 -6.74 13.68
CA VAL A 59 3.20 -8.20 13.77
C VAL A 59 3.77 -8.82 12.51
N ILE A 60 4.64 -9.82 12.70
CA ILE A 60 5.16 -10.65 11.63
C ILE A 60 4.28 -11.89 11.54
N PHE A 61 3.81 -12.21 10.33
CA PHE A 61 2.99 -13.39 10.05
C PHE A 61 3.58 -14.20 8.89
N THR A 62 3.23 -15.47 8.82
CA THR A 62 3.61 -16.36 7.72
C THR A 62 2.57 -16.35 6.61
N LYS A 63 2.97 -16.80 5.41
CA LYS A 63 2.03 -16.99 4.30
C LYS A 63 0.86 -17.89 4.71
N SER A 64 1.12 -19.00 5.39
CA SER A 64 0.09 -19.93 5.87
C SER A 64 -0.86 -19.28 6.88
N GLN A 65 -0.37 -18.42 7.77
CA GLN A 65 -1.23 -17.64 8.67
C GLN A 65 -2.15 -16.66 7.94
N LEU A 66 -1.72 -16.16 6.78
CA LEU A 66 -2.57 -15.32 5.93
C LEU A 66 -3.58 -16.14 5.12
N GLU A 67 -3.16 -17.26 4.51
CA GLU A 67 -3.96 -17.99 3.53
C GLU A 67 -4.86 -19.05 4.17
N ASP A 68 -4.34 -19.80 5.16
CA ASP A 68 -4.94 -21.03 5.65
C ASP A 68 -5.57 -20.91 7.05
N SER A 69 -5.50 -19.73 7.68
CA SER A 69 -6.01 -19.52 9.04
C SER A 69 -6.74 -18.20 9.21
N THR A 70 -7.41 -18.02 10.35
CA THR A 70 -8.08 -16.76 10.75
C THR A 70 -7.16 -15.80 11.50
N TYR A 71 -5.90 -16.16 11.70
CA TYR A 71 -4.97 -15.40 12.55
C TYR A 71 -4.90 -13.90 12.21
N VAL A 72 -4.71 -13.59 10.91
CA VAL A 72 -4.66 -12.20 10.45
C VAL A 72 -6.01 -11.51 10.61
N ASP A 73 -7.11 -12.22 10.34
CA ASP A 73 -8.48 -11.71 10.48
C ASP A 73 -8.83 -11.35 11.93
N GLU A 74 -8.35 -12.14 12.88
CA GLU A 74 -8.52 -11.94 14.32
C GLU A 74 -7.72 -10.72 14.79
N LEU A 75 -6.45 -10.58 14.38
CA LEU A 75 -5.63 -9.41 14.68
C LEU A 75 -6.27 -8.10 14.19
N LEU A 76 -6.75 -8.10 12.94
CA LEU A 76 -7.41 -6.93 12.37
C LEU A 76 -8.71 -6.59 13.12
N SER A 77 -9.48 -7.60 13.52
CA SER A 77 -10.73 -7.43 14.27
C SER A 77 -10.46 -6.91 15.69
N GLU A 78 -9.49 -7.49 16.39
CA GLU A 78 -9.09 -7.08 17.75
C GLU A 78 -8.66 -5.61 17.78
N LYS A 79 -7.94 -5.16 16.75
CA LYS A 79 -7.52 -3.77 16.63
C LYS A 79 -8.62 -2.84 16.10
N GLY A 80 -9.76 -3.38 15.71
CA GLY A 80 -10.88 -2.61 15.17
C GLY A 80 -10.56 -1.97 13.82
N VAL A 81 -9.74 -2.63 12.99
CA VAL A 81 -9.31 -2.11 11.68
C VAL A 81 -10.48 -1.99 10.73
N GLU A 82 -10.62 -0.82 10.11
CA GLU A 82 -11.68 -0.51 9.14
C GLU A 82 -11.17 -0.49 7.70
N TYR A 83 -9.90 -0.11 7.47
CA TYR A 83 -9.26 -0.11 6.16
C TYR A 83 -7.90 -0.78 6.21
N ILE A 84 -7.54 -1.46 5.12
CA ILE A 84 -6.22 -2.06 4.91
C ILE A 84 -5.49 -1.29 3.82
N ILE A 85 -4.24 -0.92 4.08
CA ILE A 85 -3.38 -0.24 3.11
C ILE A 85 -2.23 -1.17 2.73
N LEU A 86 -2.11 -1.49 1.46
CA LEU A 86 -1.02 -2.29 0.93
C LEU A 86 0.10 -1.35 0.45
N ALA A 87 1.21 -1.34 1.17
CA ALA A 87 2.35 -0.48 0.94
C ALA A 87 3.59 -1.32 0.59
N GLY A 88 3.65 -1.82 -0.64
CA GLY A 88 4.69 -2.76 -1.07
C GLY A 88 4.50 -4.16 -0.46
N PHE A 89 3.28 -4.63 -0.38
CA PHE A 89 2.93 -5.98 0.06
C PHE A 89 2.88 -6.94 -1.12
N LEU A 90 3.54 -8.11 -1.00
CA LEU A 90 3.81 -8.98 -2.14
C LEU A 90 2.96 -10.26 -2.19
N LEU A 91 2.23 -10.59 -1.12
CA LEU A 91 1.35 -11.77 -1.12
C LEU A 91 -0.04 -11.37 -1.63
N LYS A 92 -0.71 -12.35 -2.24
CA LYS A 92 -2.12 -12.18 -2.64
C LYS A 92 -3.00 -12.09 -1.40
N ILE A 93 -3.93 -11.16 -1.39
CA ILE A 93 -4.93 -11.06 -0.32
C ILE A 93 -5.98 -12.16 -0.50
N PRO A 94 -6.26 -12.96 0.54
CA PRO A 94 -7.27 -14.02 0.46
C PRO A 94 -8.68 -13.45 0.26
N GLU A 95 -9.51 -14.24 -0.42
CA GLU A 95 -10.89 -13.85 -0.76
C GLU A 95 -11.73 -13.48 0.49
N ARG A 96 -11.52 -14.17 1.62
CA ARG A 96 -12.21 -13.84 2.87
C ARG A 96 -11.92 -12.40 3.35
N LEU A 97 -10.67 -11.93 3.20
CA LEU A 97 -10.32 -10.54 3.53
C LEU A 97 -10.88 -9.56 2.50
N LEU A 98 -10.87 -9.91 1.20
CA LEU A 98 -11.49 -9.10 0.14
C LEU A 98 -12.99 -8.91 0.41
N ASN A 99 -13.68 -9.96 0.83
CA ASN A 99 -15.11 -9.91 1.16
C ASN A 99 -15.38 -9.10 2.43
N LYS A 100 -14.59 -9.32 3.50
CA LYS A 100 -14.74 -8.62 4.78
C LYS A 100 -14.44 -7.12 4.67
N TYR A 101 -13.43 -6.77 3.89
CA TYR A 101 -12.98 -5.38 3.67
C TYR A 101 -13.35 -4.89 2.26
N HIS A 102 -14.53 -5.29 1.77
CA HIS A 102 -14.99 -4.89 0.43
C HIS A 102 -14.88 -3.38 0.24
N LYS A 103 -14.17 -2.95 -0.82
CA LYS A 103 -13.82 -1.56 -1.12
C LYS A 103 -13.03 -0.81 -0.04
N ARG A 104 -12.41 -1.55 0.89
CA ARG A 104 -11.63 -0.98 2.00
C ARG A 104 -10.18 -1.46 2.04
N ILE A 105 -9.71 -2.08 0.95
CA ILE A 105 -8.30 -2.44 0.79
C ILE A 105 -7.74 -1.61 -0.36
N ILE A 106 -6.78 -0.74 -0.03
CA ILE A 106 -6.19 0.22 -0.96
C ILE A 106 -4.74 -0.19 -1.23
N ASN A 107 -4.37 -0.27 -2.50
CA ASN A 107 -3.01 -0.58 -2.95
C ASN A 107 -2.40 0.59 -3.71
N ILE A 108 -1.08 0.69 -3.68
CA ILE A 108 -0.31 1.51 -4.59
C ILE A 108 0.50 0.63 -5.53
N HIS A 109 0.41 0.92 -6.83
CA HIS A 109 1.16 0.25 -7.87
C HIS A 109 2.10 1.24 -8.57
N PRO A 110 3.40 0.90 -8.80
CA PRO A 110 4.41 1.83 -9.29
C PRO A 110 4.40 1.97 -10.83
N ALA A 111 3.21 1.98 -11.43
CA ALA A 111 2.99 2.23 -12.84
C ALA A 111 1.61 2.83 -13.11
N LEU A 112 1.37 3.28 -14.35
CA LEU A 112 0.07 3.75 -14.82
C LEU A 112 -0.78 2.55 -15.27
N LEU A 113 -1.57 1.98 -14.35
CA LEU A 113 -2.48 0.89 -14.69
C LEU A 113 -3.47 1.33 -15.79
N PRO A 114 -3.89 0.38 -16.66
CA PRO A 114 -3.68 -1.06 -16.61
C PRO A 114 -2.34 -1.56 -17.16
N LYS A 115 -1.49 -0.70 -17.73
CA LYS A 115 -0.18 -1.09 -18.22
C LYS A 115 0.72 -1.49 -17.05
N TYR A 116 1.58 -2.48 -17.28
CA TYR A 116 2.58 -2.94 -16.30
C TYR A 116 2.00 -3.39 -14.96
N GLY A 117 0.73 -3.84 -14.95
CA GLY A 117 0.09 -4.49 -13.81
C GLY A 117 0.06 -6.01 -13.94
N GLY A 118 -0.40 -6.68 -12.87
CA GLY A 118 -0.61 -8.13 -12.87
C GLY A 118 0.51 -8.95 -12.24
N LYS A 119 0.38 -10.28 -12.35
CA LYS A 119 1.28 -11.22 -11.69
C LYS A 119 2.74 -11.02 -12.10
N GLY A 120 3.64 -10.83 -11.13
CA GLY A 120 5.07 -10.63 -11.35
C GLY A 120 5.48 -9.17 -11.55
N MET A 121 4.55 -8.24 -11.77
CA MET A 121 4.83 -6.82 -11.93
C MET A 121 4.92 -6.13 -10.57
N HIS A 122 6.08 -6.22 -9.93
CA HIS A 122 6.36 -5.59 -8.64
C HIS A 122 7.85 -5.22 -8.50
N GLY A 123 8.15 -4.25 -7.64
CA GLY A 123 9.52 -3.79 -7.38
C GLY A 123 10.22 -3.33 -8.66
N MET A 124 11.50 -3.64 -8.80
CA MET A 124 12.33 -3.21 -9.94
C MET A 124 11.85 -3.75 -11.28
N HIS A 125 11.22 -4.92 -11.32
CA HIS A 125 10.72 -5.52 -12.58
C HIS A 125 9.75 -4.61 -13.34
N VAL A 126 8.95 -3.80 -12.63
CA VAL A 126 8.06 -2.82 -13.26
C VAL A 126 8.87 -1.75 -13.98
N HIS A 127 9.87 -1.19 -13.32
CA HIS A 127 10.70 -0.11 -13.88
C HIS A 127 11.58 -0.62 -15.04
N GLU A 128 12.13 -1.83 -14.92
CA GLU A 128 12.88 -2.50 -15.98
C GLU A 128 12.00 -2.69 -17.23
N ALA A 129 10.77 -3.18 -17.05
CA ALA A 129 9.83 -3.39 -18.15
C ALA A 129 9.44 -2.07 -18.85
N ILE A 130 9.19 -1.01 -18.08
CA ILE A 130 8.83 0.31 -18.61
C ILE A 130 9.98 0.91 -19.42
N ILE A 131 11.22 0.89 -18.90
CA ILE A 131 12.40 1.38 -19.60
C ILE A 131 12.69 0.57 -20.84
N ALA A 132 12.62 -0.76 -20.76
CA ALA A 132 12.83 -1.66 -21.91
C ALA A 132 11.79 -1.43 -23.03
N ALA A 133 10.57 -1.07 -22.69
CA ALA A 133 9.51 -0.74 -23.63
C ALA A 133 9.67 0.64 -24.29
N GLY A 134 10.61 1.48 -23.84
CA GLY A 134 10.84 2.83 -24.38
C GLY A 134 9.67 3.78 -24.13
N GLU A 135 8.92 3.59 -23.05
CA GLU A 135 7.81 4.48 -22.68
C GLU A 135 8.35 5.91 -22.42
N LYS A 136 7.52 6.90 -22.64
CA LYS A 136 7.88 8.34 -22.45
C LYS A 136 7.35 8.90 -21.15
N GLU A 137 6.42 8.19 -20.51
CA GLU A 137 5.88 8.55 -19.20
C GLU A 137 5.67 7.29 -18.37
N SER A 138 5.72 7.46 -17.07
CA SER A 138 5.31 6.49 -16.07
C SER A 138 4.59 7.21 -14.93
N GLY A 139 4.32 6.51 -13.84
CA GLY A 139 3.65 7.11 -12.70
C GLY A 139 3.27 6.09 -11.64
N ILE A 140 2.35 6.50 -10.81
CA ILE A 140 1.75 5.65 -9.78
C ILE A 140 0.25 5.50 -10.01
N THR A 141 -0.28 4.38 -9.58
CA THR A 141 -1.73 4.15 -9.48
C THR A 141 -2.09 3.74 -8.07
N VAL A 142 -2.95 4.51 -7.41
CA VAL A 142 -3.61 4.11 -6.16
C VAL A 142 -4.98 3.56 -6.54
N HIS A 143 -5.29 2.35 -6.09
CA HIS A 143 -6.53 1.67 -6.46
C HIS A 143 -7.07 0.81 -5.31
N VAL A 144 -8.37 0.55 -5.33
CA VAL A 144 -8.99 -0.50 -4.51
C VAL A 144 -8.64 -1.84 -5.13
N ILE A 145 -8.31 -2.83 -4.32
CA ILE A 145 -8.07 -4.18 -4.86
C ILE A 145 -9.37 -4.98 -4.94
N ASP A 146 -9.39 -5.89 -5.90
CA ASP A 146 -10.41 -6.93 -6.08
C ASP A 146 -9.78 -8.34 -6.13
N ALA A 147 -10.50 -9.32 -6.63
CA ALA A 147 -10.01 -10.69 -6.72
C ALA A 147 -8.86 -10.87 -7.75
N ASP A 148 -8.76 -9.96 -8.71
CA ASP A 148 -7.75 -9.96 -9.76
C ASP A 148 -6.61 -9.00 -9.42
N TYR A 149 -5.37 -9.34 -9.83
CA TYR A 149 -4.24 -8.45 -9.62
C TYR A 149 -4.39 -7.16 -10.42
N ASP A 150 -4.29 -6.01 -9.74
CA ASP A 150 -4.19 -4.66 -10.29
C ASP A 150 -5.35 -4.25 -11.24
N LYS A 151 -6.56 -4.86 -11.08
CA LYS A 151 -7.73 -4.57 -11.90
C LYS A 151 -8.84 -3.80 -11.19
N GLY A 152 -8.69 -3.55 -9.89
CA GLY A 152 -9.70 -2.85 -9.10
C GLY A 152 -9.84 -1.36 -9.46
N GLU A 153 -10.86 -0.73 -8.87
CA GLU A 153 -11.20 0.68 -9.13
C GLU A 153 -10.02 1.62 -8.85
N THR A 154 -9.59 2.37 -9.86
CA THR A 154 -8.56 3.41 -9.72
C THR A 154 -9.10 4.58 -8.90
N ILE A 155 -8.39 4.90 -7.81
CA ILE A 155 -8.69 6.05 -6.93
C ILE A 155 -7.96 7.29 -7.42
N PHE A 156 -6.68 7.13 -7.78
CA PHE A 156 -5.80 8.24 -8.12
C PHE A 156 -4.63 7.78 -9.00
N GLN A 157 -4.18 8.63 -9.89
CA GLN A 157 -2.93 8.45 -10.65
C GLN A 157 -2.13 9.75 -10.67
N ALA A 158 -0.81 9.63 -10.60
CA ALA A 158 0.13 10.71 -10.87
C ALA A 158 1.18 10.24 -11.88
N LYS A 159 1.65 11.16 -12.72
CA LYS A 159 2.58 10.88 -13.81
C LYS A 159 3.94 11.55 -13.60
N CYS A 160 4.98 10.94 -14.16
CA CYS A 160 6.28 11.56 -14.40
C CYS A 160 6.77 11.28 -15.82
N THR A 161 7.57 12.19 -16.35
CA THR A 161 8.25 12.02 -17.63
C THR A 161 9.47 11.12 -17.48
N ILE A 162 9.69 10.26 -18.46
CA ILE A 162 10.91 9.47 -18.61
C ILE A 162 11.81 10.22 -19.57
N GLU A 163 12.95 10.69 -19.05
CA GLU A 163 13.92 11.46 -19.81
C GLU A 163 14.89 10.55 -20.57
N ASN A 164 15.53 11.10 -21.61
CA ASN A 164 16.61 10.39 -22.29
C ASN A 164 17.76 10.12 -21.30
N GLY A 165 18.10 8.84 -21.12
CA GLY A 165 19.13 8.41 -20.18
C GLY A 165 18.61 7.95 -18.82
N ASP A 166 17.30 7.99 -18.58
CA ASP A 166 16.73 7.35 -17.41
C ASP A 166 17.00 5.84 -17.43
N THR A 167 17.35 5.33 -16.27
CA THR A 167 17.53 3.91 -15.96
C THR A 167 16.37 3.41 -15.11
N PRO A 168 16.21 2.09 -14.92
CA PRO A 168 15.23 1.57 -13.95
C PRO A 168 15.37 2.18 -12.55
N ASP A 169 16.60 2.44 -12.08
CA ASP A 169 16.85 3.01 -10.76
C ASP A 169 16.44 4.50 -10.68
N THR A 170 16.75 5.30 -11.72
CA THR A 170 16.31 6.70 -11.74
C THR A 170 14.81 6.82 -11.86
N LEU A 171 14.16 5.94 -12.65
CA LEU A 171 12.71 5.85 -12.71
C LEU A 171 12.11 5.45 -11.36
N ALA A 172 12.69 4.44 -10.69
CA ALA A 172 12.24 4.03 -9.35
C ALA A 172 12.28 5.19 -8.35
N SER A 173 13.33 6.04 -8.42
CA SER A 173 13.46 7.22 -7.57
C SER A 173 12.35 8.25 -7.86
N LYS A 174 12.06 8.55 -9.13
CA LYS A 174 10.94 9.44 -9.54
C LYS A 174 9.58 8.90 -9.06
N ILE A 175 9.36 7.59 -9.21
CA ILE A 175 8.14 6.93 -8.75
C ILE A 175 8.01 7.03 -7.22
N HIS A 176 9.10 6.78 -6.50
CA HIS A 176 9.11 6.89 -5.05
C HIS A 176 8.75 8.31 -4.56
N GLU A 177 9.23 9.35 -5.22
CA GLU A 177 8.85 10.74 -4.92
C GLU A 177 7.33 10.97 -5.09
N LEU A 178 6.74 10.41 -6.17
CA LEU A 178 5.29 10.48 -6.38
C LEU A 178 4.52 9.72 -5.29
N GLU A 179 4.99 8.53 -4.91
CA GLU A 179 4.38 7.75 -3.82
C GLU A 179 4.38 8.53 -2.51
N GLN A 180 5.54 9.08 -2.12
CA GLN A 180 5.70 9.85 -0.89
C GLN A 180 4.79 11.08 -0.87
N ARG A 181 4.63 11.74 -2.00
CA ARG A 181 3.83 12.96 -2.12
C ARG A 181 2.32 12.69 -2.11
N PHE A 182 1.86 11.67 -2.83
CA PHE A 182 0.44 11.54 -3.15
C PHE A 182 -0.29 10.40 -2.45
N PHE A 183 0.42 9.33 -2.04
CA PHE A 183 -0.26 8.15 -1.51
C PHE A 183 -1.05 8.43 -0.22
N PRO A 184 -0.50 9.09 0.81
CA PRO A 184 -1.26 9.38 2.02
C PRO A 184 -2.48 10.27 1.76
N GLU A 185 -2.36 11.24 0.85
CA GLU A 185 -3.46 12.13 0.49
C GLU A 185 -4.56 11.39 -0.28
N ALA A 186 -4.19 10.51 -1.21
CA ALA A 186 -5.15 9.68 -1.94
C ALA A 186 -5.94 8.76 -1.00
N ILE A 187 -5.28 8.13 -0.01
CA ILE A 187 -5.93 7.36 1.04
C ILE A 187 -6.95 8.22 1.80
N LYS A 188 -6.52 9.39 2.29
CA LYS A 188 -7.38 10.31 3.02
C LYS A 188 -8.63 10.69 2.23
N ASN A 189 -8.44 11.11 0.98
CA ASN A 189 -9.54 11.57 0.13
C ASN A 189 -10.53 10.45 -0.19
N TYR A 190 -10.03 9.23 -0.42
CA TYR A 190 -10.88 8.07 -0.64
C TYR A 190 -11.70 7.72 0.61
N ILE A 191 -11.08 7.68 1.79
CA ILE A 191 -11.76 7.39 3.05
C ILE A 191 -12.86 8.44 3.32
N LEU A 192 -12.58 9.73 3.10
CA LEU A 192 -13.57 10.79 3.27
C LEU A 192 -14.77 10.67 2.32
N LYS A 193 -14.55 10.14 1.11
CA LYS A 193 -15.60 9.95 0.10
C LYS A 193 -16.48 8.73 0.38
N THR A 194 -15.94 7.70 1.05
CA THR A 194 -16.59 6.39 1.22
C THR A 194 -17.12 6.11 2.63
N ARG A 195 -16.97 7.09 3.53
CA ARG A 195 -17.43 7.05 4.92
C ARG A 195 -18.93 7.32 5.08
#